data_aa945782ffc2ad6a830930e70a1b1d12
#
_entry.id   aa945782ffc2ad6a830930e70a1b1d12
#
_cell.length_a   1.000
_cell.length_b   1.000
_cell.length_c   1.000
_cell.angle_alpha   90.00
_cell.angle_beta   90.00
_cell.angle_gamma   90.00
#
_symmetry.space_group_name_H-M   'P 1'
#
loop_
_entity.id
_entity.type
_entity.pdbx_description
1 polymer ?
#
loop_
_entity_poly.entity_id
_entity_poly.type
_entity_poly.pdbx_seq_one_letter_code
_entity_poly.pdbx_strand_id
1 'polypeptide(L)'
;MNYLVRYRKEILIFAGLVVLYFLFRLPNLTSQPIFADEAIYIRWAQVMRAEPTLRFLPLSDGKTPLFMWAMIPFLKFFHDPLFAGRLLSVASGFFTLLGVFFLAKKVFNIRTAFWASLLYAVTPYSVFFDRMALVDSMLAAFTVWVVFFAVWLLGSLRLDLAMILGYLLGGAILTKTPGLLNLFFLPLTIIGFKSRGGRHTLVKLVILWGAAIIIALIMYNFLRLGPNFHMLSSRNTDYVFSPMELIGRPLDPFIPHFNDIADWFPKLLTWPVLLCIAMGAIYILYGLWQQSFRGVSLLGGIILFWALIPLLLNMAFLRTFTARYLLSSIPLFLIIAGFGVTKLLPRLAYIKRFPVVLMLVVLLPLPIYFNYLLITAPEKAPLPREERKGYFEDWTAGYGFSDIAKFLIEKRKTEKVVLGTEGFFGTLPDGIQIYLDKANIQIVGSTATISAEIRNAAEKNLTFFLGNKLNMADKIRGIVLIKEYPKLKPLDNSPQDSSVLYQVLP
;
A
#
# COMPACT_ATOMS: atom_id res chain seq x y z
N MET A 1 39.22 -3.35 -6.75
CA MET A 1 39.34 -1.89 -6.52
C MET A 1 38.92 -1.05 -7.72
N ASN A 2 39.18 -1.45 -8.97
CA ASN A 2 38.84 -0.67 -10.18
C ASN A 2 37.33 -0.52 -10.48
N TYR A 3 36.46 -1.43 -10.02
CA TYR A 3 35.01 -1.38 -10.27
C TYR A 3 34.34 -0.23 -9.51
N LEU A 4 34.66 -0.03 -8.24
CA LEU A 4 34.12 1.05 -7.40
C LEU A 4 34.49 2.44 -7.93
N VAL A 5 35.73 2.60 -8.43
CA VAL A 5 36.19 3.88 -9.01
C VAL A 5 35.44 4.19 -10.31
N ARG A 6 35.22 3.16 -11.15
CA ARG A 6 34.53 3.31 -12.45
C ARG A 6 33.07 3.74 -12.28
N TYR A 7 32.36 3.24 -11.27
CA TYR A 7 30.92 3.51 -11.03
C TYR A 7 30.66 4.44 -9.84
N ARG A 8 31.69 5.14 -9.35
CA ARG A 8 31.61 6.00 -8.16
C ARG A 8 30.47 7.03 -8.25
N LYS A 9 30.28 7.66 -9.41
CA LYS A 9 29.23 8.67 -9.60
C LYS A 9 27.82 8.05 -9.49
N GLU A 10 27.60 6.93 -10.16
CA GLU A 10 26.32 6.22 -10.14
C GLU A 10 26.00 5.70 -8.73
N ILE A 11 26.98 5.18 -8.03
CA ILE A 11 26.82 4.72 -6.64
C ILE A 11 26.46 5.89 -5.72
N LEU A 12 27.13 7.03 -5.84
CA LEU A 12 26.85 8.22 -5.03
C LEU A 12 25.45 8.79 -5.31
N ILE A 13 25.04 8.87 -6.58
CA ILE A 13 23.69 9.32 -6.94
C ILE A 13 22.66 8.35 -6.39
N PHE A 14 22.88 7.04 -6.51
CA PHE A 14 21.95 6.05 -5.98
C PHE A 14 21.87 6.09 -4.45
N ALA A 15 22.99 6.25 -3.75
CA ALA A 15 23.02 6.45 -2.31
C ALA A 15 22.24 7.71 -1.89
N GLY A 16 22.37 8.82 -2.66
CA GLY A 16 21.57 10.02 -2.45
C GLY A 16 20.07 9.76 -2.61
N LEU A 17 19.65 8.94 -3.59
CA LEU A 17 18.25 8.55 -3.76
C LEU A 17 17.74 7.70 -2.59
N VAL A 18 18.55 6.81 -2.06
CA VAL A 18 18.22 6.00 -0.87
C VAL A 18 18.05 6.90 0.36
N VAL A 19 18.95 7.85 0.57
CA VAL A 19 18.82 8.84 1.66
C VAL A 19 17.54 9.64 1.49
N LEU A 20 17.26 10.16 0.28
CA LEU A 20 16.04 10.90 -0.02
C LEU A 20 14.77 10.07 0.22
N TYR A 21 14.78 8.79 -0.14
CA TYR A 21 13.70 7.85 0.11
C TYR A 21 13.34 7.79 1.60
N PHE A 22 14.35 7.55 2.46
CA PHE A 22 14.13 7.44 3.90
C PHE A 22 13.82 8.79 4.56
N LEU A 23 14.36 9.88 4.04
CA LEU A 23 14.09 11.24 4.53
C LEU A 23 12.60 11.60 4.47
N PHE A 24 11.87 11.15 3.45
CA PHE A 24 10.42 11.39 3.34
C PHE A 24 9.56 10.34 4.05
N ARG A 25 10.13 9.20 4.47
CA ARG A 25 9.31 8.11 5.02
C ARG A 25 9.48 7.87 6.52
N LEU A 26 10.68 8.06 7.06
CA LEU A 26 10.93 7.76 8.48
C LEU A 26 10.54 8.88 9.45
N PRO A 27 10.78 10.17 9.17
CA PRO A 27 10.47 11.20 10.14
C PRO A 27 8.98 11.25 10.47
N ASN A 28 8.66 11.41 11.77
CA ASN A 28 7.28 11.49 12.27
C ASN A 28 6.35 10.39 11.72
N LEU A 29 6.83 9.15 11.65
CA LEU A 29 6.12 8.04 11.00
C LEU A 29 4.77 7.75 11.67
N THR A 30 4.59 8.07 12.95
CA THR A 30 3.36 7.87 13.73
C THR A 30 2.53 9.13 13.92
N SER A 31 2.84 10.23 13.23
CA SER A 31 2.10 11.51 13.37
C SER A 31 0.67 11.45 12.82
N GLN A 32 0.42 10.62 11.80
CA GLN A 32 -0.93 10.39 11.31
C GLN A 32 -1.70 9.49 12.27
N PRO A 33 -3.01 9.72 12.48
CA PRO A 33 -3.85 8.81 13.25
C PRO A 33 -3.81 7.40 12.66
N ILE A 34 -4.08 6.39 13.50
CA ILE A 34 -4.15 5.02 13.02
C ILE A 34 -5.40 4.84 12.14
N PHE A 35 -5.23 4.18 11.01
CA PHE A 35 -6.35 3.84 10.12
C PHE A 35 -6.91 2.45 10.46
N ALA A 36 -8.19 2.23 10.18
CA ALA A 36 -8.91 1.00 10.52
C ALA A 36 -8.17 -0.28 10.08
N ASP A 37 -7.73 -0.37 8.81
CA ASP A 37 -7.02 -1.57 8.33
C ASP A 37 -5.63 -1.72 8.97
N GLU A 38 -4.93 -0.62 9.31
CA GLU A 38 -3.67 -0.70 10.07
C GLU A 38 -3.90 -1.33 11.45
N ALA A 39 -4.98 -0.90 12.14
CA ALA A 39 -5.36 -1.42 13.44
C ALA A 39 -5.57 -2.94 13.37
N ILE A 40 -6.37 -3.40 12.42
CA ILE A 40 -6.68 -4.80 12.18
C ILE A 40 -5.40 -5.60 11.90
N TYR A 41 -4.55 -5.16 10.97
CA TYR A 41 -3.37 -5.91 10.55
C TYR A 41 -2.33 -6.03 11.66
N ILE A 42 -2.13 -4.94 12.41
CA ILE A 42 -1.21 -4.94 13.56
C ILE A 42 -1.76 -5.86 14.67
N ARG A 43 -3.08 -5.75 14.98
CA ARG A 43 -3.71 -6.60 15.99
C ARG A 43 -3.63 -8.07 15.62
N TRP A 44 -3.93 -8.44 14.38
CA TRP A 44 -3.78 -9.81 13.92
C TRP A 44 -2.34 -10.31 14.04
N ALA A 45 -1.34 -9.50 13.69
CA ALA A 45 0.05 -9.88 13.84
C ALA A 45 0.43 -10.11 15.32
N GLN A 46 -0.12 -9.33 16.26
CA GLN A 46 0.08 -9.55 17.70
C GLN A 46 -0.56 -10.85 18.16
N VAL A 47 -1.82 -11.12 17.77
CA VAL A 47 -2.54 -12.37 18.10
C VAL A 47 -1.80 -13.58 17.54
N MET A 48 -1.42 -13.54 16.26
CA MET A 48 -0.67 -14.62 15.62
C MET A 48 0.72 -14.85 16.23
N ARG A 49 1.32 -13.81 16.81
CA ARG A 49 2.58 -13.93 17.56
C ARG A 49 2.37 -14.61 18.90
N ALA A 50 1.29 -14.27 19.59
CA ALA A 50 1.00 -14.78 20.93
C ALA A 50 0.45 -16.23 20.89
N GLU A 51 -0.37 -16.54 19.89
CA GLU A 51 -1.08 -17.81 19.78
C GLU A 51 -0.72 -18.54 18.46
N PRO A 52 0.13 -19.60 18.54
CA PRO A 52 0.57 -20.33 17.34
C PRO A 52 -0.54 -20.99 16.53
N THR A 53 -1.65 -21.36 17.16
CA THR A 53 -2.81 -22.00 16.49
C THR A 53 -3.54 -21.02 15.58
N LEU A 54 -3.40 -19.71 15.80
CA LEU A 54 -4.05 -18.65 15.06
C LEU A 54 -3.18 -18.04 13.93
N ARG A 55 -2.15 -18.76 13.45
CA ARG A 55 -1.23 -18.26 12.39
C ARG A 55 -1.92 -17.92 11.06
N PHE A 56 -3.13 -18.40 10.86
CA PHE A 56 -3.92 -18.16 9.65
C PHE A 56 -5.16 -17.27 9.94
N LEU A 57 -5.16 -16.53 11.05
CA LEU A 57 -6.28 -15.67 11.46
C LEU A 57 -6.85 -14.77 10.35
N PRO A 58 -6.06 -14.12 9.48
CA PRO A 58 -6.58 -13.26 8.39
C PRO A 58 -7.51 -13.98 7.42
N LEU A 59 -7.40 -15.31 7.26
CA LEU A 59 -8.28 -16.08 6.39
C LEU A 59 -9.75 -16.02 6.84
N SER A 60 -10.02 -15.86 8.13
CA SER A 60 -11.38 -15.74 8.66
C SER A 60 -12.14 -14.51 8.14
N ASP A 61 -11.40 -13.48 7.68
CA ASP A 61 -11.92 -12.27 7.05
C ASP A 61 -11.62 -12.21 5.53
N GLY A 62 -11.33 -13.35 4.93
CA GLY A 62 -11.05 -13.45 3.49
C GLY A 62 -9.74 -12.79 3.03
N LYS A 63 -8.80 -12.52 3.96
CA LYS A 63 -7.52 -11.83 3.68
C LYS A 63 -6.33 -12.80 3.79
N THR A 64 -5.30 -12.56 3.00
CA THR A 64 -4.07 -13.36 2.97
C THR A 64 -3.06 -12.87 4.01
N PRO A 65 -2.27 -13.75 4.64
CA PRO A 65 -1.58 -13.45 5.90
C PRO A 65 -0.13 -12.94 5.77
N LEU A 66 0.49 -12.88 4.58
CA LEU A 66 1.94 -12.67 4.45
C LEU A 66 2.42 -11.35 5.07
N PHE A 67 1.68 -10.27 4.91
CA PHE A 67 2.05 -8.98 5.50
C PHE A 67 2.09 -9.04 7.03
N MET A 68 1.09 -9.69 7.64
CA MET A 68 1.02 -9.86 9.08
C MET A 68 2.12 -10.80 9.60
N TRP A 69 2.42 -11.88 8.87
CA TRP A 69 3.56 -12.76 9.19
C TRP A 69 4.89 -11.99 9.15
N ALA A 70 5.09 -11.17 8.11
CA ALA A 70 6.28 -10.33 7.98
C ALA A 70 6.36 -9.24 9.06
N MET A 71 5.22 -8.81 9.63
CA MET A 71 5.17 -7.82 10.70
C MET A 71 5.61 -8.38 12.06
N ILE A 72 5.45 -9.67 12.31
CA ILE A 72 5.77 -10.31 13.60
C ILE A 72 7.21 -9.99 14.08
N PRO A 73 8.27 -10.11 13.26
CA PRO A 73 9.61 -9.70 13.66
C PRO A 73 9.71 -8.23 14.07
N PHE A 74 9.07 -7.33 13.33
CA PHE A 74 9.09 -5.89 13.63
C PHE A 74 8.46 -5.60 14.99
N LEU A 75 7.31 -6.22 15.30
CA LEU A 75 6.66 -6.13 16.61
C LEU A 75 7.49 -6.72 17.76
N LYS A 76 8.51 -7.53 17.48
CA LYS A 76 9.43 -8.04 18.48
C LYS A 76 10.52 -7.01 18.82
N PHE A 77 11.00 -6.27 17.81
CA PHE A 77 12.12 -5.33 17.98
C PHE A 77 11.69 -3.91 18.36
N PHE A 78 10.48 -3.47 17.99
CA PHE A 78 10.00 -2.12 18.24
C PHE A 78 8.86 -2.11 19.26
N HIS A 79 8.92 -1.18 20.22
CA HIS A 79 7.94 -1.09 21.29
C HIS A 79 6.60 -0.48 20.82
N ASP A 80 6.66 0.52 19.94
CA ASP A 80 5.45 1.13 19.37
C ASP A 80 4.92 0.23 18.24
N PRO A 81 3.73 -0.38 18.39
CA PRO A 81 3.18 -1.31 17.41
C PRO A 81 2.81 -0.62 16.09
N LEU A 82 2.37 0.64 16.13
CA LEU A 82 2.06 1.41 14.94
C LEU A 82 3.33 1.73 14.15
N PHE A 83 4.39 2.15 14.85
CA PHE A 83 5.70 2.35 14.23
C PHE A 83 6.22 1.06 13.58
N ALA A 84 6.14 -0.06 14.29
CA ALA A 84 6.57 -1.37 13.79
C ALA A 84 5.85 -1.77 12.49
N GLY A 85 4.52 -1.64 12.46
CA GLY A 85 3.70 -1.93 11.29
C GLY A 85 4.04 -1.02 10.10
N ARG A 86 4.15 0.28 10.32
CA ARG A 86 4.49 1.28 9.30
C ARG A 86 5.90 1.10 8.76
N LEU A 87 6.84 0.73 9.62
CA LEU A 87 8.22 0.46 9.20
C LEU A 87 8.33 -0.72 8.24
N LEU A 88 7.49 -1.75 8.37
CA LEU A 88 7.40 -2.84 7.39
C LEU A 88 6.98 -2.32 5.99
N SER A 89 6.02 -1.40 5.94
CA SER A 89 5.62 -0.78 4.66
C SER A 89 6.72 0.10 4.09
N VAL A 90 7.43 0.86 4.92
CA VAL A 90 8.64 1.61 4.50
C VAL A 90 9.71 0.66 3.95
N ALA A 91 9.96 -0.47 4.60
CA ALA A 91 10.90 -1.48 4.08
C ALA A 91 10.42 -2.06 2.74
N SER A 92 9.13 -2.38 2.61
CA SER A 92 8.53 -2.85 1.36
C SER A 92 8.66 -1.84 0.21
N GLY A 93 8.40 -0.55 0.48
CA GLY A 93 8.61 0.52 -0.48
C GLY A 93 10.08 0.70 -0.87
N PHE A 94 11.03 0.45 0.05
CA PHE A 94 12.45 0.45 -0.29
C PHE A 94 12.79 -0.68 -1.27
N PHE A 95 12.25 -1.88 -1.08
CA PHE A 95 12.38 -2.95 -2.07
C PHE A 95 11.74 -2.58 -3.41
N THR A 96 10.64 -1.82 -3.40
CA THR A 96 10.05 -1.26 -4.63
C THR A 96 10.99 -0.28 -5.32
N LEU A 97 11.64 0.63 -4.58
CA LEU A 97 12.64 1.56 -5.13
C LEU A 97 13.77 0.82 -5.86
N LEU A 98 14.31 -0.24 -5.23
CA LEU A 98 15.33 -1.10 -5.85
C LEU A 98 14.80 -1.76 -7.13
N GLY A 99 13.61 -2.34 -7.08
CA GLY A 99 12.95 -2.96 -8.23
C GLY A 99 12.73 -1.99 -9.38
N VAL A 100 12.25 -0.77 -9.10
CA VAL A 100 12.09 0.32 -10.08
C VAL A 100 13.43 0.65 -10.76
N PHE A 101 14.51 0.79 -9.98
CA PHE A 101 15.83 1.07 -10.51
C PHE A 101 16.31 -0.05 -11.44
N PHE A 102 16.26 -1.29 -11.00
CA PHE A 102 16.77 -2.41 -11.78
C PHE A 102 15.90 -2.70 -13.01
N LEU A 103 14.57 -2.63 -12.90
CA LEU A 103 13.66 -2.82 -14.03
C LEU A 103 13.85 -1.73 -15.09
N ALA A 104 13.86 -0.47 -14.69
CA ALA A 104 14.07 0.66 -15.61
C ALA A 104 15.45 0.61 -16.29
N LYS A 105 16.50 0.24 -15.55
CA LYS A 105 17.86 0.02 -16.11
C LYS A 105 17.89 -1.12 -17.10
N LYS A 106 17.21 -2.22 -16.82
CA LYS A 106 17.16 -3.43 -17.67
C LYS A 106 16.42 -3.20 -18.97
N VAL A 107 15.28 -2.50 -18.92
CA VAL A 107 14.40 -2.30 -20.09
C VAL A 107 14.85 -1.10 -20.92
N PHE A 108 15.23 -0.02 -20.29
CA PHE A 108 15.59 1.22 -20.96
C PHE A 108 17.09 1.53 -20.83
N ASN A 109 17.49 2.23 -19.79
CA ASN A 109 18.88 2.61 -19.53
C ASN A 109 19.06 3.16 -18.10
N ILE A 110 20.32 3.44 -17.73
CA ILE A 110 20.66 3.96 -16.40
C ILE A 110 20.06 5.35 -16.13
N ARG A 111 19.92 6.23 -17.16
CA ARG A 111 19.33 7.57 -16.98
C ARG A 111 17.85 7.46 -16.63
N THR A 112 17.12 6.58 -17.33
CA THR A 112 15.72 6.27 -17.00
C THR A 112 15.60 5.70 -15.59
N ALA A 113 16.51 4.81 -15.18
CA ALA A 113 16.51 4.23 -13.84
C ALA A 113 16.64 5.31 -12.75
N PHE A 114 17.54 6.27 -12.90
CA PHE A 114 17.70 7.37 -11.94
C PHE A 114 16.45 8.27 -11.88
N TRP A 115 15.87 8.65 -13.02
CA TRP A 115 14.67 9.47 -13.05
C TRP A 115 13.46 8.73 -12.44
N ALA A 116 13.24 7.48 -12.81
CA ALA A 116 12.17 6.67 -12.26
C ALA A 116 12.29 6.51 -10.74
N SER A 117 13.52 6.22 -10.25
CA SER A 117 13.78 6.07 -8.81
C SER A 117 13.65 7.39 -8.06
N LEU A 118 14.07 8.52 -8.64
CA LEU A 118 13.85 9.85 -8.07
C LEU A 118 12.36 10.14 -7.93
N LEU A 119 11.59 9.93 -9.01
CA LEU A 119 10.15 10.13 -8.99
C LEU A 119 9.49 9.22 -7.94
N TYR A 120 9.87 7.94 -7.83
CA TYR A 120 9.34 7.05 -6.80
C TYR A 120 9.68 7.52 -5.39
N ALA A 121 10.91 8.02 -5.17
CA ALA A 121 11.33 8.50 -3.86
C ALA A 121 10.53 9.71 -3.37
N VAL A 122 10.11 10.61 -4.30
CA VAL A 122 9.49 11.89 -3.94
C VAL A 122 7.99 11.98 -4.24
N THR A 123 7.42 11.11 -5.07
CA THR A 123 6.00 11.21 -5.45
C THR A 123 5.09 11.02 -4.23
N PRO A 124 4.15 11.94 -3.96
CA PRO A 124 3.25 11.87 -2.81
C PRO A 124 2.50 10.54 -2.70
N TYR A 125 2.09 9.97 -3.81
CA TYR A 125 1.40 8.68 -3.86
C TYR A 125 2.18 7.58 -3.14
N SER A 126 3.44 7.37 -3.53
CA SER A 126 4.29 6.35 -2.91
C SER A 126 4.67 6.72 -1.48
N VAL A 127 4.96 8.01 -1.20
CA VAL A 127 5.35 8.45 0.14
C VAL A 127 4.20 8.25 1.13
N PHE A 128 2.98 8.64 0.78
CA PHE A 128 1.81 8.51 1.66
C PHE A 128 1.54 7.06 2.03
N PHE A 129 1.39 6.19 1.03
CA PHE A 129 1.03 4.79 1.30
C PHE A 129 2.18 3.93 1.84
N ASP A 130 3.43 4.22 1.50
CA ASP A 130 4.59 3.54 2.11
C ASP A 130 4.74 3.87 3.61
N ARG A 131 4.12 4.94 4.10
CA ARG A 131 4.10 5.34 5.51
C ARG A 131 2.96 4.71 6.31
N MET A 132 2.09 3.91 5.69
CA MET A 132 0.95 3.28 6.32
C MET A 132 1.14 1.76 6.43
N ALA A 133 0.73 1.15 7.56
CA ALA A 133 0.87 -0.29 7.78
C ALA A 133 -0.16 -1.10 6.96
N LEU A 134 -0.06 -0.99 5.63
CA LEU A 134 -0.98 -1.58 4.66
C LEU A 134 -0.26 -2.58 3.75
N VAL A 135 -0.98 -3.60 3.31
CA VAL A 135 -0.50 -4.67 2.44
C VAL A 135 -0.06 -4.17 1.05
N ASP A 136 -0.52 -2.98 0.65
CA ASP A 136 -0.42 -2.47 -0.71
C ASP A 136 1.03 -2.13 -1.11
N SER A 137 1.85 -1.60 -0.18
CA SER A 137 3.28 -1.35 -0.43
C SER A 137 4.06 -2.65 -0.65
N MET A 138 3.72 -3.72 0.07
CA MET A 138 4.34 -5.02 -0.13
C MET A 138 3.91 -5.66 -1.46
N LEU A 139 2.63 -5.52 -1.85
CA LEU A 139 2.15 -5.97 -3.16
C LEU A 139 2.86 -5.22 -4.29
N ALA A 140 3.06 -3.90 -4.16
CA ALA A 140 3.79 -3.10 -5.14
C ALA A 140 5.24 -3.58 -5.30
N ALA A 141 5.92 -3.91 -4.20
CA ALA A 141 7.25 -4.50 -4.22
C ALA A 141 7.27 -5.80 -5.01
N PHE A 142 6.42 -6.76 -4.65
CA PHE A 142 6.35 -8.03 -5.38
C PHE A 142 6.03 -7.83 -6.85
N THR A 143 5.09 -6.96 -7.21
CA THR A 143 4.69 -6.70 -8.60
C THR A 143 5.88 -6.19 -9.43
N VAL A 144 6.63 -5.20 -8.94
CA VAL A 144 7.79 -4.66 -9.70
C VAL A 144 8.87 -5.73 -9.88
N TRP A 145 9.15 -6.53 -8.86
CA TRP A 145 10.14 -7.62 -8.96
C TRP A 145 9.65 -8.76 -9.84
N VAL A 146 8.35 -9.10 -9.84
CA VAL A 146 7.77 -10.06 -10.80
C VAL A 146 8.03 -9.60 -12.22
N VAL A 147 7.72 -8.33 -12.55
CA VAL A 147 7.94 -7.78 -13.89
C VAL A 147 9.44 -7.79 -14.25
N PHE A 148 10.31 -7.45 -13.30
CA PHE A 148 11.76 -7.49 -13.51
C PHE A 148 12.26 -8.89 -13.85
N PHE A 149 11.92 -9.91 -13.04
CA PHE A 149 12.36 -11.28 -13.29
C PHE A 149 11.68 -11.91 -14.48
N ALA A 150 10.42 -11.59 -14.78
CA ALA A 150 9.75 -12.01 -16.00
C ALA A 150 10.49 -11.49 -17.25
N VAL A 151 10.83 -10.19 -17.28
CA VAL A 151 11.62 -9.59 -18.37
C VAL A 151 13.03 -10.18 -18.44
N TRP A 152 13.66 -10.43 -17.30
CA TRP A 152 15.00 -11.03 -17.28
C TRP A 152 14.99 -12.45 -17.80
N LEU A 153 13.98 -13.23 -17.47
CA LEU A 153 13.81 -14.61 -17.93
C LEU A 153 13.70 -14.70 -19.45
N LEU A 154 13.08 -13.72 -20.13
CA LEU A 154 12.98 -13.68 -21.60
C LEU A 154 14.35 -13.65 -22.30
N GLY A 155 15.33 -13.01 -21.67
CA GLY A 155 16.69 -12.89 -22.21
C GLY A 155 17.67 -13.94 -21.72
N SER A 156 17.31 -14.70 -20.67
CA SER A 156 18.19 -15.64 -19.97
C SER A 156 17.37 -16.81 -19.46
N LEU A 157 17.16 -17.81 -20.29
CA LEU A 157 16.32 -18.99 -19.98
C LEU A 157 16.97 -19.88 -18.92
N ARG A 158 16.96 -19.45 -17.65
CA ARG A 158 17.58 -20.10 -16.51
C ARG A 158 16.54 -20.50 -15.48
N LEU A 159 16.75 -21.67 -14.88
CA LEU A 159 15.83 -22.24 -13.88
C LEU A 159 15.84 -21.41 -12.57
N ASP A 160 16.99 -20.94 -12.12
CA ASP A 160 17.09 -20.12 -10.91
C ASP A 160 16.25 -18.83 -11.00
N LEU A 161 16.24 -18.16 -12.18
CA LEU A 161 15.38 -17.00 -12.42
C LEU A 161 13.90 -17.37 -12.39
N ALA A 162 13.52 -18.52 -12.95
CA ALA A 162 12.14 -19.02 -12.89
C ALA A 162 11.72 -19.38 -11.46
N MET A 163 12.63 -19.97 -10.66
CA MET A 163 12.33 -20.24 -9.24
C MET A 163 12.12 -18.96 -8.45
N ILE A 164 13.00 -17.96 -8.58
CA ILE A 164 12.83 -16.65 -7.92
C ILE A 164 11.52 -16.01 -8.36
N LEU A 165 11.21 -16.02 -9.66
CA LEU A 165 9.94 -15.52 -10.19
C LEU A 165 8.74 -16.23 -9.54
N GLY A 166 8.82 -17.54 -9.35
CA GLY A 166 7.77 -18.32 -8.70
C GLY A 166 7.56 -17.92 -7.23
N TYR A 167 8.64 -17.71 -6.47
CA TYR A 167 8.54 -17.19 -5.10
C TYR A 167 7.97 -15.77 -5.04
N LEU A 168 8.31 -14.90 -5.98
CA LEU A 168 7.77 -13.55 -6.05
C LEU A 168 6.27 -13.53 -6.40
N LEU A 169 5.85 -14.39 -7.34
CA LEU A 169 4.44 -14.59 -7.68
C LEU A 169 3.65 -15.11 -6.47
N GLY A 170 4.17 -16.14 -5.80
CA GLY A 170 3.58 -16.67 -4.59
C GLY A 170 3.51 -15.63 -3.47
N GLY A 171 4.57 -14.85 -3.27
CA GLY A 171 4.60 -13.74 -2.32
C GLY A 171 3.55 -12.68 -2.62
N ALA A 172 3.37 -12.30 -3.89
CA ALA A 172 2.32 -11.36 -4.30
C ALA A 172 0.92 -11.86 -3.94
N ILE A 173 0.62 -13.14 -4.24
CA ILE A 173 -0.67 -13.76 -3.96
C ILE A 173 -0.91 -13.89 -2.44
N LEU A 174 0.11 -14.27 -1.68
CA LEU A 174 0.04 -14.38 -0.23
C LEU A 174 -0.05 -13.01 0.48
N THR A 175 0.29 -11.92 -0.21
CA THR A 175 0.16 -10.55 0.29
C THR A 175 -1.26 -10.02 0.11
N LYS A 176 -1.84 -10.17 -1.08
CA LYS A 176 -3.19 -9.68 -1.41
C LYS A 176 -3.72 -10.41 -2.65
N THR A 177 -5.01 -10.73 -2.69
CA THR A 177 -5.67 -11.44 -3.80
C THR A 177 -5.38 -10.84 -5.19
N PRO A 178 -5.34 -9.49 -5.40
CA PRO A 178 -4.94 -8.92 -6.69
C PRO A 178 -3.54 -9.31 -7.18
N GLY A 179 -2.68 -9.86 -6.32
CA GLY A 179 -1.40 -10.47 -6.70
C GLY A 179 -1.54 -11.57 -7.76
N LEU A 180 -2.71 -12.23 -7.84
CA LEU A 180 -3.04 -13.20 -8.90
C LEU A 180 -2.96 -12.61 -10.32
N LEU A 181 -3.21 -11.31 -10.51
CA LEU A 181 -3.09 -10.67 -11.82
C LEU A 181 -1.67 -10.82 -12.38
N ASN A 182 -0.64 -10.79 -11.55
CA ASN A 182 0.74 -10.99 -11.99
C ASN A 182 0.95 -12.38 -12.61
N LEU A 183 0.28 -13.40 -12.08
CA LEU A 183 0.34 -14.77 -12.63
C LEU A 183 -0.37 -14.84 -13.98
N PHE A 184 -1.55 -14.23 -14.11
CA PHE A 184 -2.28 -14.20 -15.37
C PHE A 184 -1.57 -13.39 -16.46
N PHE A 185 -0.80 -12.37 -16.08
CA PHE A 185 -0.06 -11.54 -17.05
C PHE A 185 1.26 -12.18 -17.50
N LEU A 186 1.80 -13.15 -16.76
CA LEU A 186 3.09 -13.76 -17.08
C LEU A 186 3.19 -14.29 -18.52
N PRO A 187 2.22 -15.05 -19.06
CA PRO A 187 2.28 -15.55 -20.43
C PRO A 187 2.33 -14.44 -21.49
N LEU A 188 1.77 -13.26 -21.21
CA LEU A 188 1.78 -12.14 -22.16
C LEU A 188 3.18 -11.58 -22.40
N THR A 189 4.14 -11.89 -21.52
CA THR A 189 5.54 -11.52 -21.73
C THR A 189 6.17 -12.16 -22.99
N ILE A 190 5.52 -13.20 -23.56
CA ILE A 190 5.93 -13.83 -24.84
C ILE A 190 6.11 -12.79 -25.97
N ILE A 191 5.35 -11.69 -25.95
CA ILE A 191 5.44 -10.61 -26.93
C ILE A 191 6.86 -10.01 -26.97
N GLY A 192 7.54 -9.95 -25.82
CA GLY A 192 8.92 -9.49 -25.71
C GLY A 192 9.99 -10.55 -26.00
N PHE A 193 9.57 -11.79 -26.21
CA PHE A 193 10.50 -12.90 -26.43
C PHE A 193 11.07 -12.91 -27.85
N LYS A 194 12.39 -12.89 -27.94
CA LYS A 194 13.11 -13.05 -29.22
C LYS A 194 13.68 -14.46 -29.28
N SER A 195 13.01 -15.34 -30.00
CA SER A 195 13.53 -16.70 -30.24
C SER A 195 14.78 -16.65 -31.12
N ARG A 196 15.94 -16.88 -30.52
CA ARG A 196 17.22 -17.02 -31.25
C ARG A 196 17.55 -18.48 -31.61
N GLY A 197 16.79 -19.42 -31.07
CA GLY A 197 17.03 -20.89 -31.21
C GLY A 197 15.81 -21.68 -31.69
N GLY A 198 14.82 -21.02 -32.32
CA GLY A 198 13.64 -21.69 -32.86
C GLY A 198 12.68 -22.22 -31.76
N ARG A 199 11.93 -23.27 -32.10
CA ARG A 199 10.89 -23.89 -31.28
C ARG A 199 11.38 -24.37 -29.91
N HIS A 200 12.64 -24.84 -29.80
CA HIS A 200 13.21 -25.34 -28.56
C HIS A 200 13.33 -24.27 -27.48
N THR A 201 13.71 -23.05 -27.85
CA THR A 201 13.81 -21.93 -26.88
C THR A 201 12.45 -21.48 -26.36
N LEU A 202 11.41 -21.52 -27.21
CA LEU A 202 10.03 -21.23 -26.81
C LEU A 202 9.52 -22.31 -25.83
N VAL A 203 9.71 -23.60 -26.16
CA VAL A 203 9.34 -24.70 -25.24
C VAL A 203 10.04 -24.56 -23.91
N LYS A 204 11.33 -24.23 -23.90
CA LYS A 204 12.08 -23.99 -22.66
C LYS A 204 11.49 -22.83 -21.84
N LEU A 205 11.10 -21.72 -22.48
CA LEU A 205 10.45 -20.60 -21.81
C LEU A 205 9.12 -21.03 -21.15
N VAL A 206 8.28 -21.79 -21.89
CA VAL A 206 7.00 -22.28 -21.37
C VAL A 206 7.22 -23.22 -20.17
N ILE A 207 8.21 -24.10 -20.23
CA ILE A 207 8.56 -24.99 -19.10
C ILE A 207 9.00 -24.15 -17.88
N LEU A 208 9.80 -23.11 -18.08
CA LEU A 208 10.25 -22.22 -16.99
C LEU A 208 9.11 -21.41 -16.39
N TRP A 209 8.16 -20.93 -17.20
CA TRP A 209 6.93 -20.33 -16.67
C TRP A 209 6.10 -21.36 -15.87
N GLY A 210 5.96 -22.59 -16.39
CA GLY A 210 5.31 -23.67 -15.67
C GLY A 210 5.93 -23.92 -14.30
N ALA A 211 7.26 -23.97 -14.23
CA ALA A 211 7.97 -24.10 -12.95
C ALA A 211 7.67 -22.92 -12.00
N ALA A 212 7.70 -21.68 -12.49
CA ALA A 212 7.38 -20.50 -11.68
C ALA A 212 5.93 -20.53 -11.18
N ILE A 213 4.97 -20.88 -12.05
CA ILE A 213 3.55 -21.01 -11.69
C ILE A 213 3.33 -22.11 -10.66
N ILE A 214 3.96 -23.28 -10.83
CA ILE A 214 3.86 -24.39 -9.87
C ILE A 214 4.35 -23.96 -8.49
N ILE A 215 5.51 -23.29 -8.39
CA ILE A 215 6.03 -22.77 -7.13
C ILE A 215 5.02 -21.80 -6.49
N ALA A 216 4.49 -20.85 -7.27
CA ALA A 216 3.50 -19.89 -6.77
C ALA A 216 2.23 -20.58 -6.25
N LEU A 217 1.73 -21.60 -6.96
CA LEU A 217 0.56 -22.37 -6.56
C LEU A 217 0.83 -23.26 -5.33
N ILE A 218 2.02 -23.81 -5.19
CA ILE A 218 2.43 -24.54 -3.96
C ILE A 218 2.39 -23.58 -2.77
N MET A 219 2.97 -22.37 -2.91
CA MET A 219 2.92 -21.35 -1.86
C MET A 219 1.48 -20.96 -1.53
N TYR A 220 0.63 -20.74 -2.52
CA TYR A 220 -0.78 -20.43 -2.29
C TYR A 220 -1.51 -21.57 -1.56
N ASN A 221 -1.26 -22.82 -1.97
CA ASN A 221 -1.88 -23.98 -1.33
C ASN A 221 -1.43 -24.21 0.13
N PHE A 222 -0.33 -23.58 0.57
CA PHE A 222 0.04 -23.57 2.00
C PHE A 222 -1.07 -22.96 2.88
N LEU A 223 -1.87 -22.05 2.34
CA LEU A 223 -3.02 -21.47 3.05
C LEU A 223 -4.10 -22.51 3.41
N ARG A 224 -4.14 -23.66 2.73
CA ARG A 224 -5.06 -24.77 3.05
C ARG A 224 -4.77 -25.45 4.38
N LEU A 225 -3.59 -25.18 4.97
CA LEU A 225 -3.30 -25.61 6.35
C LEU A 225 -4.10 -24.80 7.37
N GLY A 226 -4.63 -23.63 6.99
CA GLY A 226 -5.49 -22.82 7.82
C GLY A 226 -6.95 -23.31 7.75
N PRO A 227 -7.67 -23.33 8.89
CA PRO A 227 -9.05 -23.84 8.96
C PRO A 227 -10.04 -23.05 8.10
N ASN A 228 -9.77 -21.77 7.86
CA ASN A 228 -10.66 -20.84 7.17
C ASN A 228 -10.27 -20.58 5.71
N PHE A 229 -9.56 -21.51 5.05
CA PHE A 229 -9.16 -21.34 3.64
C PHE A 229 -10.36 -21.08 2.71
N HIS A 230 -11.49 -21.71 2.97
CA HIS A 230 -12.72 -21.53 2.19
C HIS A 230 -13.28 -20.11 2.25
N MET A 231 -12.92 -19.32 3.27
CA MET A 231 -13.37 -17.94 3.45
C MET A 231 -12.66 -16.94 2.54
N LEU A 232 -11.56 -17.32 1.87
CA LEU A 232 -10.79 -16.39 1.00
C LEU A 232 -11.62 -15.75 -0.11
N SER A 233 -12.69 -16.39 -0.56
CA SER A 233 -13.60 -15.83 -1.56
C SER A 233 -14.89 -15.26 -0.97
N SER A 234 -15.15 -15.43 0.31
CA SER A 234 -16.43 -15.10 0.94
C SER A 234 -16.77 -13.60 0.86
N ARG A 235 -15.75 -12.73 0.92
CA ARG A 235 -15.91 -11.27 0.86
C ARG A 235 -15.73 -10.68 -0.56
N ASN A 236 -15.55 -11.50 -1.58
CA ASN A 236 -15.38 -10.97 -2.94
C ASN A 236 -16.59 -10.16 -3.40
N THR A 237 -17.79 -10.57 -3.04
CA THR A 237 -19.05 -9.86 -3.37
C THR A 237 -19.16 -8.49 -2.69
N ASP A 238 -18.47 -8.26 -1.57
CA ASP A 238 -18.44 -6.96 -0.88
C ASP A 238 -17.61 -5.94 -1.66
N TYR A 239 -16.58 -6.40 -2.37
CA TYR A 239 -15.58 -5.54 -3.02
C TYR A 239 -15.66 -5.52 -4.54
N VAL A 240 -16.24 -6.54 -5.19
CA VAL A 240 -16.20 -6.72 -6.65
C VAL A 240 -17.59 -7.02 -7.19
N PHE A 241 -17.99 -6.30 -8.24
CA PHE A 241 -19.17 -6.62 -9.01
C PHE A 241 -18.95 -7.91 -9.81
N SER A 242 -19.96 -8.77 -9.87
CA SER A 242 -19.92 -9.89 -10.78
C SER A 242 -20.05 -9.41 -12.25
N PRO A 243 -19.47 -10.12 -13.22
CA PRO A 243 -19.65 -9.78 -14.63
C PRO A 243 -21.12 -9.71 -15.06
N MET A 244 -21.98 -10.55 -14.49
CA MET A 244 -23.42 -10.55 -14.79
C MET A 244 -24.12 -9.28 -14.32
N GLU A 245 -23.76 -8.73 -13.18
CA GLU A 245 -24.30 -7.45 -12.68
C GLU A 245 -23.95 -6.28 -13.59
N LEU A 246 -22.81 -6.35 -14.29
CA LEU A 246 -22.32 -5.29 -15.16
C LEU A 246 -22.84 -5.37 -16.59
N ILE A 247 -23.40 -6.49 -17.05
CA ILE A 247 -23.95 -6.62 -18.42
C ILE A 247 -25.04 -5.58 -18.68
N GLY A 248 -25.90 -5.32 -17.70
CA GLY A 248 -26.98 -4.33 -17.83
C GLY A 248 -26.55 -2.88 -17.62
N ARG A 249 -25.36 -2.64 -17.03
CA ARG A 249 -24.88 -1.30 -16.66
C ARG A 249 -23.33 -1.20 -16.66
N PRO A 250 -22.68 -1.44 -17.80
CA PRO A 250 -21.22 -1.62 -17.86
C PRO A 250 -20.42 -0.38 -17.49
N LEU A 251 -21.02 0.81 -17.60
CA LEU A 251 -20.35 2.09 -17.29
C LEU A 251 -20.64 2.61 -15.87
N ASP A 252 -21.51 1.95 -15.13
CA ASP A 252 -21.99 2.38 -13.83
C ASP A 252 -20.85 2.54 -12.78
N PRO A 253 -19.97 1.55 -12.57
CA PRO A 253 -18.82 1.74 -11.71
C PRO A 253 -17.68 2.52 -12.39
N PHE A 254 -17.53 2.40 -13.70
CA PHE A 254 -16.41 2.95 -14.45
C PHE A 254 -16.36 4.50 -14.44
N ILE A 255 -17.51 5.16 -14.65
CA ILE A 255 -17.57 6.63 -14.72
C ILE A 255 -17.28 7.27 -13.36
N PRO A 256 -17.91 6.88 -12.23
CA PRO A 256 -17.53 7.38 -10.91
C PRO A 256 -16.05 7.16 -10.61
N HIS A 257 -15.51 5.96 -10.86
CA HIS A 257 -14.10 5.66 -10.61
C HIS A 257 -13.15 6.45 -11.52
N PHE A 258 -13.56 6.79 -12.73
CA PHE A 258 -12.79 7.71 -13.57
C PHE A 258 -12.71 9.12 -12.96
N ASN A 259 -13.80 9.61 -12.36
CA ASN A 259 -13.82 10.89 -11.65
C ASN A 259 -12.90 10.84 -10.40
N ASP A 260 -12.90 9.72 -9.68
CA ASP A 260 -11.99 9.51 -8.55
C ASP A 260 -10.53 9.58 -9.00
N ILE A 261 -10.16 8.93 -10.10
CA ILE A 261 -8.80 8.99 -10.65
C ILE A 261 -8.46 10.41 -11.11
N ALA A 262 -9.42 11.14 -11.70
CA ALA A 262 -9.23 12.53 -12.11
C ALA A 262 -8.97 13.46 -10.91
N ASP A 263 -9.46 13.12 -9.71
CA ASP A 263 -9.11 13.79 -8.45
C ASP A 263 -7.76 13.32 -7.87
N TRP A 264 -7.52 12.00 -7.84
CA TRP A 264 -6.36 11.41 -7.16
C TRP A 264 -5.04 11.66 -7.89
N PHE A 265 -5.01 11.45 -9.21
CA PHE A 265 -3.76 11.48 -9.97
C PHE A 265 -3.11 12.87 -9.98
N PRO A 266 -3.83 13.99 -10.23
CA PRO A 266 -3.22 15.30 -10.15
C PRO A 266 -2.69 15.67 -8.76
N LYS A 267 -3.37 15.23 -7.69
CA LYS A 267 -2.95 15.51 -6.32
C LYS A 267 -1.78 14.64 -5.87
N LEU A 268 -1.84 13.34 -6.14
CA LEU A 268 -0.87 12.35 -5.63
C LEU A 268 0.32 12.11 -6.57
N LEU A 269 0.15 12.23 -7.91
CA LEU A 269 1.24 12.13 -8.89
C LEU A 269 1.78 13.49 -9.34
N THR A 270 0.94 14.53 -9.29
CA THR A 270 1.17 15.88 -9.82
C THR A 270 1.13 15.97 -11.36
N TRP A 271 0.67 17.11 -11.88
CA TRP A 271 0.54 17.32 -13.33
C TRP A 271 1.84 17.13 -14.12
N PRO A 272 3.02 17.62 -13.66
CA PRO A 272 4.26 17.40 -14.40
C PRO A 272 4.64 15.94 -14.55
N VAL A 273 4.40 15.11 -13.51
CA VAL A 273 4.66 13.66 -13.55
C VAL A 273 3.68 12.96 -14.50
N LEU A 274 2.39 13.35 -14.48
CA LEU A 274 1.39 12.83 -15.41
C LEU A 274 1.74 13.11 -16.87
N LEU A 275 2.21 14.31 -17.16
CA LEU A 275 2.70 14.66 -18.51
C LEU A 275 3.91 13.80 -18.92
N CYS A 276 4.82 13.53 -18.00
CA CYS A 276 5.95 12.63 -18.26
C CYS A 276 5.51 11.18 -18.49
N ILE A 277 4.49 10.70 -17.76
CA ILE A 277 3.87 9.37 -18.01
C ILE A 277 3.27 9.33 -19.40
N ALA A 278 2.45 10.32 -19.76
CA ALA A 278 1.81 10.39 -21.07
C ALA A 278 2.85 10.41 -22.21
N MET A 279 3.90 11.23 -22.08
CA MET A 279 4.98 11.27 -23.06
C MET A 279 5.72 9.94 -23.16
N GLY A 280 6.06 9.32 -22.04
CA GLY A 280 6.71 8.01 -22.03
C GLY A 280 5.87 6.95 -22.74
N ALA A 281 4.56 6.92 -22.45
CA ALA A 281 3.60 6.02 -23.09
C ALA A 281 3.51 6.27 -24.60
N ILE A 282 3.40 7.54 -25.03
CA ILE A 282 3.38 7.90 -26.46
C ILE A 282 4.66 7.41 -27.17
N TYR A 283 5.84 7.59 -26.57
CA TYR A 283 7.09 7.09 -27.17
C TYR A 283 7.14 5.57 -27.26
N ILE A 284 6.62 4.85 -26.28
CA ILE A 284 6.52 3.38 -26.29
C ILE A 284 5.60 2.95 -27.44
N LEU A 285 4.39 3.52 -27.50
CA LEU A 285 3.39 3.18 -28.51
C LEU A 285 3.84 3.53 -29.93
N TYR A 286 4.46 4.72 -30.10
CA TYR A 286 5.04 5.12 -31.38
C TYR A 286 6.15 4.17 -31.83
N GLY A 287 7.03 3.75 -30.90
CA GLY A 287 8.08 2.78 -31.19
C GLY A 287 7.55 1.39 -31.54
N LEU A 288 6.40 0.98 -30.99
CA LEU A 288 5.69 -0.24 -31.35
C LEU A 288 5.13 -0.14 -32.77
N TRP A 289 4.51 0.98 -33.11
CA TRP A 289 3.91 1.24 -34.42
C TRP A 289 4.95 1.27 -35.53
N GLN A 290 6.05 2.02 -35.35
CA GLN A 290 7.11 2.14 -36.37
C GLN A 290 8.05 0.95 -36.49
N GLN A 291 7.97 -0.03 -35.60
CA GLN A 291 8.87 -1.20 -35.54
C GLN A 291 10.37 -0.86 -35.43
N SER A 292 10.75 0.42 -35.29
CA SER A 292 12.13 0.89 -35.34
C SER A 292 12.93 0.62 -34.07
N PHE A 293 12.25 0.44 -32.92
CA PHE A 293 12.88 0.12 -31.62
C PHE A 293 12.28 -1.17 -31.00
N ARG A 294 12.10 -2.22 -31.82
CA ARG A 294 11.37 -3.43 -31.43
C ARG A 294 11.68 -3.96 -30.02
N GLY A 295 12.95 -3.96 -29.59
CA GLY A 295 13.32 -4.51 -28.28
C GLY A 295 12.85 -3.66 -27.10
N VAL A 296 13.18 -2.37 -27.10
CA VAL A 296 12.87 -1.43 -26.01
C VAL A 296 11.37 -1.15 -25.96
N SER A 297 10.72 -0.97 -27.10
CA SER A 297 9.29 -0.67 -27.16
C SER A 297 8.43 -1.88 -26.77
N LEU A 298 8.80 -3.11 -27.13
CA LEU A 298 8.09 -4.31 -26.69
C LEU A 298 8.15 -4.51 -25.17
N LEU A 299 9.35 -4.39 -24.59
CA LEU A 299 9.50 -4.51 -23.14
C LEU A 299 8.85 -3.33 -22.40
N GLY A 300 8.91 -2.12 -22.97
CA GLY A 300 8.17 -0.95 -22.46
C GLY A 300 6.66 -1.16 -22.54
N GLY A 301 6.16 -1.78 -23.60
CA GLY A 301 4.76 -2.18 -23.78
C GLY A 301 4.29 -3.16 -22.71
N ILE A 302 5.14 -4.12 -22.32
CA ILE A 302 4.86 -5.02 -21.19
C ILE A 302 4.69 -4.23 -19.90
N ILE A 303 5.59 -3.26 -19.60
CA ILE A 303 5.47 -2.41 -18.41
C ILE A 303 4.17 -1.59 -18.46
N LEU A 304 3.87 -0.99 -19.61
CA LEU A 304 2.64 -0.21 -19.80
C LEU A 304 1.39 -1.06 -19.60
N PHE A 305 1.37 -2.28 -20.11
CA PHE A 305 0.28 -3.24 -19.91
C PHE A 305 0.08 -3.57 -18.42
N TRP A 306 1.17 -3.92 -17.70
CA TRP A 306 1.10 -4.21 -16.26
C TRP A 306 0.68 -3.01 -15.42
N ALA A 307 0.94 -1.77 -15.88
CA ALA A 307 0.47 -0.57 -15.21
C ALA A 307 -1.02 -0.28 -15.48
N LEU A 308 -1.46 -0.40 -16.75
CA LEU A 308 -2.79 0.02 -17.18
C LEU A 308 -3.88 -1.01 -16.90
N ILE A 309 -3.62 -2.31 -17.10
CA ILE A 309 -4.70 -3.30 -17.01
C ILE A 309 -5.24 -3.43 -15.58
N PRO A 310 -4.43 -3.49 -14.50
CA PRO A 310 -4.98 -3.47 -13.15
C PRO A 310 -5.78 -2.18 -12.84
N LEU A 311 -5.35 -1.02 -13.35
CA LEU A 311 -6.09 0.23 -13.24
C LEU A 311 -7.48 0.10 -13.86
N LEU A 312 -7.55 -0.34 -15.12
CA LEU A 312 -8.81 -0.50 -15.86
C LEU A 312 -9.73 -1.56 -15.23
N LEU A 313 -9.17 -2.68 -14.77
CA LEU A 313 -9.93 -3.72 -14.08
C LEU A 313 -10.52 -3.21 -12.75
N ASN A 314 -9.73 -2.46 -11.98
CA ASN A 314 -10.23 -1.87 -10.75
C ASN A 314 -11.36 -0.86 -11.02
N MET A 315 -11.23 -0.01 -12.03
CA MET A 315 -12.28 0.92 -12.44
C MET A 315 -13.56 0.20 -12.89
N ALA A 316 -13.42 -0.93 -13.60
CA ALA A 316 -14.55 -1.64 -14.18
C ALA A 316 -15.31 -2.52 -13.17
N PHE A 317 -14.61 -3.08 -12.17
CA PHE A 317 -15.17 -4.17 -11.37
C PHE A 317 -15.28 -3.89 -9.87
N LEU A 318 -14.58 -2.90 -9.30
CA LEU A 318 -14.65 -2.67 -7.86
C LEU A 318 -15.96 -1.97 -7.45
N ARG A 319 -16.50 -2.39 -6.29
CA ARG A 319 -17.60 -1.70 -5.58
C ARG A 319 -17.05 -0.61 -4.67
N THR A 320 -15.96 -0.92 -3.99
CA THR A 320 -15.23 0.02 -3.13
C THR A 320 -13.91 0.35 -3.79
N PHE A 321 -13.74 1.60 -4.22
CA PHE A 321 -12.56 2.05 -4.93
C PHE A 321 -11.80 3.08 -4.08
N THR A 322 -10.54 2.85 -3.86
CA THR A 322 -9.64 3.74 -3.09
C THR A 322 -8.30 3.85 -3.79
N ALA A 323 -7.61 4.98 -3.62
CA ALA A 323 -6.33 5.22 -4.30
C ALA A 323 -5.29 4.14 -3.98
N ARG A 324 -5.24 3.60 -2.75
CA ARG A 324 -4.28 2.54 -2.37
C ARG A 324 -4.33 1.29 -3.24
N TYR A 325 -5.49 0.96 -3.82
CA TYR A 325 -5.62 -0.24 -4.67
C TYR A 325 -4.85 -0.13 -5.98
N LEU A 326 -4.47 1.07 -6.37
CA LEU A 326 -3.66 1.33 -7.56
C LEU A 326 -2.15 1.36 -7.26
N LEU A 327 -1.74 1.28 -5.98
CA LEU A 327 -0.34 1.43 -5.59
C LEU A 327 0.61 0.44 -6.31
N SER A 328 0.15 -0.78 -6.61
CA SER A 328 0.95 -1.77 -7.35
C SER A 328 1.26 -1.36 -8.80
N SER A 329 0.44 -0.49 -9.40
CA SER A 329 0.64 0.05 -10.75
C SER A 329 1.52 1.30 -10.77
N ILE A 330 1.54 2.08 -9.69
CA ILE A 330 2.21 3.38 -9.62
C ILE A 330 3.72 3.29 -9.91
N PRO A 331 4.51 2.37 -9.34
CA PRO A 331 5.93 2.25 -9.65
C PRO A 331 6.21 2.02 -11.14
N LEU A 332 5.33 1.28 -11.82
CA LEU A 332 5.44 1.01 -13.26
C LEU A 332 5.13 2.27 -14.09
N PHE A 333 4.13 3.06 -13.70
CA PHE A 333 3.90 4.38 -14.31
C PHE A 333 5.07 5.33 -14.10
N LEU A 334 5.72 5.30 -12.94
CA LEU A 334 6.90 6.14 -12.67
C LEU A 334 8.13 5.70 -13.48
N ILE A 335 8.26 4.42 -13.83
CA ILE A 335 9.27 3.95 -14.80
C ILE A 335 9.00 4.55 -16.19
N ILE A 336 7.73 4.55 -16.62
CA ILE A 336 7.32 5.15 -17.89
C ILE A 336 7.56 6.67 -17.87
N ALA A 337 7.27 7.35 -16.76
CA ALA A 337 7.58 8.77 -16.59
C ALA A 337 9.08 9.06 -16.70
N GLY A 338 9.92 8.27 -16.02
CA GLY A 338 11.38 8.36 -16.11
C GLY A 338 11.90 8.18 -17.55
N PHE A 339 11.28 7.28 -18.32
CA PHE A 339 11.56 7.14 -19.74
C PHE A 339 11.12 8.38 -20.52
N GLY A 340 9.94 8.93 -20.25
CA GLY A 340 9.44 10.19 -20.83
C GLY A 340 10.41 11.35 -20.61
N VAL A 341 10.88 11.52 -19.36
CA VAL A 341 11.90 12.53 -19.03
C VAL A 341 13.17 12.33 -19.86
N THR A 342 13.68 11.10 -19.97
CA THR A 342 14.90 10.83 -20.75
C THR A 342 14.75 11.11 -22.24
N LYS A 343 13.53 11.02 -22.79
CA LYS A 343 13.24 11.38 -24.20
C LYS A 343 13.03 12.88 -24.39
N LEU A 344 12.60 13.58 -23.36
CA LEU A 344 12.40 15.03 -23.39
C LEU A 344 13.71 15.82 -23.25
N LEU A 345 14.60 15.38 -22.37
CA LEU A 345 15.86 16.06 -22.07
C LEU A 345 16.69 16.47 -23.30
N PRO A 346 16.94 15.60 -24.31
CA PRO A 346 17.71 16.01 -25.51
C PRO A 346 17.03 17.12 -26.32
N ARG A 347 15.68 17.16 -26.31
CA ARG A 347 14.91 18.19 -27.03
C ARG A 347 14.97 19.56 -26.35
N LEU A 348 15.15 19.56 -25.02
CA LEU A 348 15.35 20.77 -24.23
C LEU A 348 16.82 21.25 -24.24
N ALA A 349 17.74 20.47 -24.79
CA ALA A 349 19.16 20.81 -24.86
C ALA A 349 19.46 22.06 -25.73
N TYR A 350 18.50 22.58 -26.49
CA TYR A 350 18.55 23.90 -27.10
C TYR A 350 18.75 25.03 -26.07
N ILE A 351 18.32 24.80 -24.82
CA ILE A 351 18.51 25.69 -23.68
C ILE A 351 19.85 25.32 -23.02
N LYS A 352 20.96 25.78 -23.55
CA LYS A 352 22.34 25.50 -23.11
C LYS A 352 22.45 25.31 -21.59
N ARG A 353 22.97 24.15 -21.12
CA ARG A 353 23.29 23.75 -19.73
C ARG A 353 22.17 23.56 -18.72
N PHE A 354 20.88 23.82 -19.02
CA PHE A 354 19.78 23.81 -18.03
C PHE A 354 18.72 22.69 -18.13
N PRO A 355 18.73 21.71 -19.07
CA PRO A 355 17.59 20.83 -19.22
C PRO A 355 17.33 19.94 -17.98
N VAL A 356 18.38 19.49 -17.28
CA VAL A 356 18.24 18.70 -16.05
C VAL A 356 17.72 19.57 -14.91
N VAL A 357 18.27 20.78 -14.73
CA VAL A 357 17.83 21.72 -13.68
C VAL A 357 16.39 22.13 -13.92
N LEU A 358 16.00 22.43 -15.17
CA LEU A 358 14.62 22.75 -15.53
C LEU A 358 13.68 21.59 -15.16
N MET A 359 14.04 20.35 -15.47
CA MET A 359 13.23 19.18 -15.09
C MET A 359 13.10 19.03 -13.58
N LEU A 360 14.16 19.25 -12.81
CA LEU A 360 14.10 19.22 -11.35
C LEU A 360 13.18 20.32 -10.79
N VAL A 361 13.28 21.55 -11.32
CA VAL A 361 12.43 22.69 -10.92
C VAL A 361 10.96 22.46 -11.28
N VAL A 362 10.67 21.75 -12.35
CA VAL A 362 9.28 21.45 -12.76
C VAL A 362 8.71 20.26 -11.98
N LEU A 363 9.51 19.22 -11.71
CA LEU A 363 9.03 17.96 -11.16
C LEU A 363 9.03 17.92 -9.63
N LEU A 364 9.92 18.64 -8.94
CA LEU A 364 10.15 18.40 -7.50
C LEU A 364 9.39 19.33 -6.55
N PRO A 365 9.11 20.61 -6.82
CA PRO A 365 8.56 21.51 -5.82
C PRO A 365 7.22 21.04 -5.24
N LEU A 366 6.26 20.63 -6.09
CA LEU A 366 4.96 20.16 -5.64
C LEU A 366 5.05 18.89 -4.78
N PRO A 367 5.75 17.82 -5.21
CA PRO A 367 5.97 16.65 -4.37
C PRO A 367 6.70 16.97 -3.05
N ILE A 368 7.73 17.81 -3.07
CA ILE A 368 8.46 18.17 -1.85
C ILE A 368 7.56 18.93 -0.88
N TYR A 369 6.77 19.89 -1.36
CA TYR A 369 5.83 20.65 -0.53
C TYR A 369 4.77 19.73 0.08
N PHE A 370 4.18 18.83 -0.71
CA PHE A 370 3.22 17.84 -0.21
C PHE A 370 3.85 16.97 0.89
N ASN A 371 5.03 16.41 0.63
CA ASN A 371 5.71 15.53 1.57
C ASN A 371 6.14 16.28 2.85
N TYR A 372 6.54 17.53 2.72
CA TYR A 372 6.82 18.39 3.87
C TYR A 372 5.58 18.51 4.77
N LEU A 373 4.41 18.81 4.19
CA LEU A 373 3.17 18.87 4.95
C LEU A 373 2.80 17.50 5.53
N LEU A 374 2.96 16.43 4.77
CA LEU A 374 2.67 15.08 5.25
C LEU A 374 3.50 14.67 6.47
N ILE A 375 4.73 15.17 6.57
CA ILE A 375 5.64 14.88 7.68
C ILE A 375 5.40 15.80 8.87
N THR A 376 5.10 17.09 8.64
CA THR A 376 5.03 18.11 9.69
C THR A 376 3.62 18.41 10.17
N ALA A 377 2.64 18.34 9.27
CA ALA A 377 1.23 18.64 9.52
C ALA A 377 0.34 17.83 8.55
N PRO A 378 0.24 16.49 8.72
CA PRO A 378 -0.39 15.59 7.74
C PRO A 378 -1.83 15.96 7.43
N GLU A 379 -2.54 16.56 8.37
CA GLU A 379 -3.92 17.06 8.20
C GLU A 379 -4.04 18.21 7.18
N LYS A 380 -2.93 18.92 6.92
CA LYS A 380 -2.86 20.01 5.94
C LYS A 380 -2.37 19.56 4.57
N ALA A 381 -1.97 18.31 4.42
CA ALA A 381 -1.55 17.77 3.13
C ALA A 381 -2.73 17.81 2.14
N PRO A 382 -2.49 18.20 0.86
CA PRO A 382 -3.55 18.31 -0.15
C PRO A 382 -4.00 16.95 -0.67
N LEU A 383 -4.50 16.11 0.22
CA LEU A 383 -5.01 14.78 -0.08
C LEU A 383 -6.27 14.83 -0.95
N PRO A 384 -6.52 13.80 -1.75
CA PRO A 384 -7.82 13.58 -2.35
C PRO A 384 -8.94 13.53 -1.30
N ARG A 385 -10.16 13.89 -1.72
CA ARG A 385 -11.29 14.03 -0.79
C ARG A 385 -11.56 12.75 0.00
N GLU A 386 -11.66 11.62 -0.69
CA GLU A 386 -11.96 10.33 -0.06
C GLU A 386 -10.82 9.85 0.87
N GLU A 387 -9.56 10.06 0.47
CA GLU A 387 -8.40 9.72 1.30
C GLU A 387 -8.35 10.61 2.55
N ARG A 388 -8.59 11.94 2.41
CA ARG A 388 -8.69 12.86 3.53
C ARG A 388 -9.80 12.44 4.50
N LYS A 389 -11.00 12.10 3.97
CA LYS A 389 -12.13 11.65 4.76
C LYS A 389 -11.77 10.38 5.55
N GLY A 390 -11.31 9.32 4.87
CA GLY A 390 -11.03 8.03 5.50
C GLY A 390 -9.89 8.05 6.51
N TYR A 391 -8.84 8.87 6.29
CA TYR A 391 -7.66 8.87 7.17
C TYR A 391 -7.69 9.92 8.26
N PHE A 392 -8.59 10.94 8.19
CA PHE A 392 -8.56 12.07 9.14
C PHE A 392 -9.93 12.53 9.67
N GLU A 393 -11.03 12.27 8.97
CA GLU A 393 -12.34 12.86 9.29
C GLU A 393 -13.34 11.85 9.87
N ASP A 394 -13.35 10.62 9.34
CA ASP A 394 -14.38 9.60 9.58
C ASP A 394 -14.03 8.69 10.78
N TRP A 395 -14.95 7.80 11.13
CA TRP A 395 -14.79 6.76 12.17
C TRP A 395 -13.59 5.84 11.94
N THR A 396 -13.12 5.71 10.71
CA THR A 396 -11.94 4.93 10.33
C THR A 396 -10.61 5.53 10.81
N ALA A 397 -10.59 6.79 11.30
CA ALA A 397 -9.43 7.47 11.83
C ALA A 397 -9.41 7.42 13.36
N GLY A 398 -8.40 6.75 13.94
CA GLY A 398 -8.25 6.54 15.38
C GLY A 398 -7.35 7.60 16.03
N TYR A 399 -7.94 8.70 16.47
CA TYR A 399 -7.23 9.78 17.15
C TYR A 399 -7.04 9.48 18.64
N GLY A 400 -5.87 9.82 19.18
CA GLY A 400 -5.60 9.81 20.62
C GLY A 400 -5.42 8.42 21.25
N PHE A 401 -5.47 7.32 20.49
CA PHE A 401 -5.46 5.96 21.06
C PHE A 401 -4.20 5.63 21.84
N SER A 402 -3.01 6.06 21.38
CA SER A 402 -1.77 5.86 22.14
C SER A 402 -1.79 6.61 23.49
N ASP A 403 -2.36 7.82 23.52
CA ASP A 403 -2.47 8.62 24.75
C ASP A 403 -3.53 8.07 25.71
N ILE A 404 -4.67 7.62 25.18
CA ILE A 404 -5.70 6.92 25.95
C ILE A 404 -5.14 5.64 26.55
N ALA A 405 -4.38 4.85 25.78
CA ALA A 405 -3.78 3.63 26.27
C ALA A 405 -2.80 3.89 27.44
N LYS A 406 -1.95 4.91 27.33
CA LYS A 406 -1.04 5.31 28.43
C LYS A 406 -1.83 5.68 29.69
N PHE A 407 -2.91 6.44 29.54
CA PHE A 407 -3.80 6.81 30.65
C PHE A 407 -4.43 5.58 31.33
N LEU A 408 -4.96 4.63 30.52
CA LEU A 408 -5.58 3.40 31.06
C LEU A 408 -4.55 2.49 31.75
N ILE A 409 -3.35 2.36 31.19
CA ILE A 409 -2.25 1.60 31.79
C ILE A 409 -1.86 2.19 33.14
N GLU A 410 -1.81 3.52 33.26
CA GLU A 410 -1.51 4.17 34.54
C GLU A 410 -2.61 3.90 35.57
N LYS A 411 -3.88 4.02 35.21
CA LYS A 411 -5.00 3.68 36.09
C LYS A 411 -5.01 2.20 36.49
N ARG A 412 -4.60 1.31 35.60
CA ARG A 412 -4.52 -0.14 35.87
C ARG A 412 -3.50 -0.51 36.95
N LYS A 413 -2.51 0.36 37.26
CA LYS A 413 -1.55 0.13 38.35
C LYS A 413 -2.20 0.17 39.73
N THR A 414 -3.24 0.96 39.90
CA THR A 414 -3.93 1.17 41.18
C THR A 414 -5.23 0.42 41.31
N GLU A 415 -5.94 0.20 40.20
CA GLU A 415 -7.29 -0.38 40.20
C GLU A 415 -7.46 -1.35 39.02
N LYS A 416 -8.43 -2.26 39.15
CA LYS A 416 -8.83 -3.08 38.01
C LYS A 416 -9.61 -2.23 37.01
N VAL A 417 -9.12 -2.16 35.78
CA VAL A 417 -9.71 -1.36 34.70
C VAL A 417 -10.43 -2.26 33.71
N VAL A 418 -11.64 -1.86 33.30
CA VAL A 418 -12.41 -2.43 32.20
C VAL A 418 -12.63 -1.33 31.16
N LEU A 419 -12.44 -1.66 29.88
CA LEU A 419 -12.67 -0.75 28.77
C LEU A 419 -13.79 -1.28 27.87
N GLY A 420 -14.92 -0.60 27.84
CA GLY A 420 -15.92 -0.75 26.78
C GLY A 420 -15.47 -0.02 25.53
N THR A 421 -15.77 -0.56 24.36
CA THR A 421 -15.47 0.11 23.07
C THR A 421 -16.68 0.07 22.16
N GLU A 422 -16.85 1.14 21.37
CA GLU A 422 -17.73 1.09 20.21
C GLU A 422 -17.18 0.08 19.19
N GLY A 423 -18.06 -0.76 18.63
CA GLY A 423 -17.69 -1.77 17.65
C GLY A 423 -17.10 -3.05 18.24
N PHE A 424 -16.95 -4.02 17.37
CA PHE A 424 -16.42 -5.36 17.68
C PHE A 424 -15.19 -5.70 16.83
N PHE A 425 -14.90 -4.88 15.81
CA PHE A 425 -13.83 -5.09 14.84
C PHE A 425 -13.53 -3.79 14.08
N GLY A 426 -12.28 -3.51 13.72
CA GLY A 426 -11.86 -2.35 12.94
C GLY A 426 -11.11 -1.31 13.75
N THR A 427 -11.38 -0.04 13.53
CA THR A 427 -10.70 1.06 14.26
C THR A 427 -10.83 0.88 15.76
N LEU A 428 -12.02 0.53 16.21
CA LEU A 428 -12.31 0.10 17.56
C LEU A 428 -12.95 -1.32 17.51
N PRO A 429 -12.52 -2.26 18.37
CA PRO A 429 -11.51 -2.12 19.42
C PRO A 429 -10.05 -2.26 18.97
N ASP A 430 -9.75 -2.75 17.73
CA ASP A 430 -8.40 -3.16 17.35
C ASP A 430 -7.37 -2.06 17.54
N GLY A 431 -7.70 -0.81 17.19
CA GLY A 431 -6.77 0.32 17.26
C GLY A 431 -6.32 0.68 18.67
N ILE A 432 -7.14 0.47 19.69
CA ILE A 432 -6.73 0.63 21.08
C ILE A 432 -6.05 -0.64 21.61
N GLN A 433 -6.50 -1.82 21.18
CA GLN A 433 -5.95 -3.11 21.60
C GLN A 433 -4.47 -3.25 21.25
N ILE A 434 -4.01 -2.69 20.12
CA ILE A 434 -2.59 -2.79 19.76
C ILE A 434 -1.65 -2.18 20.81
N TYR A 435 -2.09 -1.14 21.52
CA TYR A 435 -1.33 -0.48 22.59
C TYR A 435 -1.53 -1.14 23.95
N LEU A 436 -2.64 -1.88 24.13
CA LEU A 436 -3.01 -2.53 25.39
C LEU A 436 -2.66 -4.03 25.42
N ASP A 437 -1.98 -4.58 24.41
CA ASP A 437 -1.71 -6.01 24.21
C ASP A 437 -1.14 -6.74 25.45
N LYS A 438 -0.39 -6.03 26.31
CA LYS A 438 0.22 -6.58 27.54
C LYS A 438 -0.31 -5.96 28.84
N ALA A 439 -1.35 -5.12 28.75
CA ALA A 439 -1.79 -4.30 29.89
C ALA A 439 -2.71 -5.04 30.85
N ASN A 440 -3.16 -6.25 30.54
CA ASN A 440 -4.15 -7.00 31.32
C ASN A 440 -5.39 -6.16 31.67
N ILE A 441 -5.94 -5.46 30.66
CA ILE A 441 -7.18 -4.69 30.69
C ILE A 441 -8.23 -5.48 29.92
N GLN A 442 -9.37 -5.77 30.56
CA GLN A 442 -10.49 -6.40 29.88
C GLN A 442 -11.12 -5.40 28.91
N ILE A 443 -11.30 -5.80 27.66
CA ILE A 443 -11.93 -4.98 26.61
C ILE A 443 -13.22 -5.64 26.19
N VAL A 444 -14.32 -4.88 26.23
CA VAL A 444 -15.68 -5.35 25.91
C VAL A 444 -16.19 -4.51 24.71
N GLY A 445 -16.37 -5.16 23.56
CA GLY A 445 -17.00 -4.54 22.40
C GLY A 445 -18.50 -4.33 22.64
N SER A 446 -19.03 -3.23 22.13
CA SER A 446 -20.45 -2.90 22.21
C SER A 446 -20.90 -2.17 20.94
N THR A 447 -22.19 -1.97 20.79
CA THR A 447 -22.73 -1.02 19.82
C THR A 447 -22.44 0.42 20.28
N ALA A 448 -22.99 1.42 19.60
CA ALA A 448 -22.88 2.83 19.98
C ALA A 448 -23.53 3.18 21.34
N THR A 449 -23.90 2.19 22.14
CA THR A 449 -24.49 2.33 23.48
C THR A 449 -23.70 1.53 24.50
N ILE A 450 -23.79 1.89 25.78
CA ILE A 450 -23.15 1.14 26.87
C ILE A 450 -24.00 -0.10 27.16
N SER A 451 -23.46 -1.28 26.88
CA SER A 451 -24.14 -2.56 27.15
C SER A 451 -24.35 -2.83 28.65
N ALA A 452 -25.27 -3.72 28.99
CA ALA A 452 -25.47 -4.14 30.37
C ALA A 452 -24.20 -4.76 30.99
N GLU A 453 -23.37 -5.46 30.17
CA GLU A 453 -22.10 -6.02 30.62
C GLU A 453 -21.15 -4.93 31.10
N ILE A 454 -21.03 -3.81 30.33
CA ILE A 454 -20.17 -2.67 30.68
C ILE A 454 -20.70 -1.97 31.94
N ARG A 455 -22.04 -1.84 32.12
CA ARG A 455 -22.64 -1.24 33.32
C ARG A 455 -22.39 -2.10 34.56
N ASN A 456 -22.59 -3.41 34.46
CA ASN A 456 -22.32 -4.34 35.56
C ASN A 456 -20.83 -4.37 35.92
N ALA A 457 -19.92 -4.14 34.93
CA ALA A 457 -18.51 -4.00 35.21
C ALA A 457 -18.21 -2.72 36.01
N ALA A 458 -18.93 -1.61 35.76
CA ALA A 458 -18.74 -0.33 36.44
C ALA A 458 -19.10 -0.40 37.94
N GLU A 459 -19.98 -1.31 38.35
CA GLU A 459 -20.31 -1.53 39.78
C GLU A 459 -19.12 -2.10 40.58
N LYS A 460 -18.15 -2.78 39.90
CA LYS A 460 -17.08 -3.51 40.58
C LYS A 460 -15.68 -3.05 40.20
N ASN A 461 -15.53 -2.33 39.11
CA ASN A 461 -14.25 -1.98 38.54
C ASN A 461 -14.28 -0.55 38.01
N LEU A 462 -13.10 0.08 37.92
CA LEU A 462 -12.95 1.36 37.21
C LEU A 462 -13.20 1.12 35.72
N THR A 463 -14.35 1.59 35.23
CA THR A 463 -14.81 1.26 33.89
C THR A 463 -14.84 2.51 33.01
N PHE A 464 -14.32 2.36 31.80
CA PHE A 464 -14.29 3.41 30.78
C PHE A 464 -15.01 2.93 29.52
N PHE A 465 -15.45 3.88 28.67
CA PHE A 465 -16.00 3.63 27.35
C PHE A 465 -15.34 4.54 26.32
N LEU A 466 -14.82 3.94 25.24
CA LEU A 466 -14.18 4.63 24.12
C LEU A 466 -15.03 4.48 22.87
N GLY A 467 -15.38 5.60 22.23
CA GLY A 467 -16.19 5.61 21.01
C GLY A 467 -15.99 6.84 20.17
N ASN A 468 -16.71 6.90 19.04
CA ASN A 468 -16.81 8.06 18.18
C ASN A 468 -18.04 8.88 18.59
N LYS A 469 -17.85 10.18 18.82
CA LYS A 469 -18.87 11.06 19.40
C LYS A 469 -20.16 11.10 18.58
N LEU A 470 -20.04 11.15 17.25
CA LEU A 470 -21.23 11.22 16.37
C LEU A 470 -22.02 9.91 16.30
N ASN A 471 -21.39 8.78 16.56
CA ASN A 471 -22.06 7.48 16.56
C ASN A 471 -22.75 7.17 17.90
N MET A 472 -22.39 7.88 18.97
CA MET A 472 -22.95 7.63 20.30
C MET A 472 -24.33 8.26 20.42
N ALA A 473 -25.29 7.50 20.98
CA ALA A 473 -26.64 7.99 21.22
C ALA A 473 -26.63 9.22 22.14
N ASP A 474 -27.35 10.25 21.77
CA ASP A 474 -27.36 11.60 22.38
C ASP A 474 -27.68 11.66 23.90
N LYS A 475 -28.06 10.55 24.53
CA LYS A 475 -28.49 10.48 25.94
C LYS A 475 -27.97 9.25 26.68
N ILE A 476 -26.68 9.02 26.67
CA ILE A 476 -26.11 7.99 27.54
C ILE A 476 -26.04 8.56 28.97
N ARG A 477 -26.84 8.04 29.89
CA ARG A 477 -26.83 8.43 31.33
C ARG A 477 -25.71 7.71 32.08
N GLY A 478 -25.17 8.32 33.13
CA GLY A 478 -24.18 7.72 34.01
C GLY A 478 -22.78 7.66 33.40
N ILE A 479 -22.41 8.67 32.61
CA ILE A 479 -21.05 8.79 32.06
C ILE A 479 -20.47 10.19 32.33
N VAL A 480 -19.15 10.24 32.48
CA VAL A 480 -18.39 11.49 32.63
C VAL A 480 -17.31 11.53 31.55
N LEU A 481 -17.25 12.60 30.79
CA LEU A 481 -16.21 12.79 29.76
C LEU A 481 -14.84 12.98 30.42
N ILE A 482 -13.87 12.15 30.05
CA ILE A 482 -12.49 12.20 30.56
C ILE A 482 -11.55 12.83 29.55
N LYS A 483 -11.64 12.39 28.28
CA LYS A 483 -10.78 12.90 27.20
C LYS A 483 -11.58 12.99 25.90
N GLU A 484 -11.29 14.02 25.11
CA GLU A 484 -11.82 14.19 23.76
C GLU A 484 -10.68 14.55 22.79
N TYR A 485 -10.66 13.89 21.66
CA TYR A 485 -9.71 14.09 20.56
C TYR A 485 -10.48 14.41 19.30
N PRO A 486 -10.65 15.70 18.95
CA PRO A 486 -11.34 16.13 17.74
C PRO A 486 -10.62 15.60 16.49
N LYS A 487 -11.37 15.02 15.58
CA LYS A 487 -10.89 14.66 14.25
C LYS A 487 -10.79 15.87 13.35
N LEU A 488 -10.25 15.73 12.14
CA LEU A 488 -10.20 16.83 11.21
C LEU A 488 -11.62 17.25 10.79
N LYS A 489 -11.86 18.58 10.72
CA LYS A 489 -13.15 19.11 10.32
C LYS A 489 -13.46 18.74 8.86
N PRO A 490 -14.62 18.13 8.56
CA PRO A 490 -15.04 17.81 7.20
C PRO A 490 -15.11 19.03 6.29
N LEU A 491 -14.80 18.83 4.99
CA LEU A 491 -14.88 19.91 3.97
C LEU A 491 -16.30 20.21 3.52
N ASP A 492 -17.23 19.28 3.70
CA ASP A 492 -18.63 19.38 3.28
C ASP A 492 -19.56 19.98 4.34
N ASN A 493 -19.00 20.59 5.40
CA ASN A 493 -19.71 21.16 6.54
C ASN A 493 -20.53 20.14 7.36
N SER A 494 -20.33 18.84 7.18
CA SER A 494 -20.87 17.84 8.09
C SER A 494 -20.31 18.01 9.52
N PRO A 495 -21.01 17.52 10.56
CA PRO A 495 -20.51 17.62 11.93
C PRO A 495 -19.12 17.03 12.10
N GLN A 496 -18.26 17.73 12.83
CA GLN A 496 -16.94 17.23 13.18
C GLN A 496 -17.05 16.13 14.23
N ASP A 497 -16.46 14.96 13.93
CA ASP A 497 -16.41 13.83 14.87
C ASP A 497 -15.21 13.97 15.84
N SER A 498 -15.24 13.20 16.93
CA SER A 498 -14.19 13.11 17.93
C SER A 498 -14.08 11.67 18.44
N SER A 499 -12.85 11.22 18.73
CA SER A 499 -12.66 10.06 19.60
C SER A 499 -12.82 10.48 21.05
N VAL A 500 -13.74 9.85 21.80
CA VAL A 500 -14.11 10.26 23.15
C VAL A 500 -13.95 9.11 24.14
N LEU A 501 -13.31 9.40 25.27
CA LEU A 501 -13.19 8.49 26.41
C LEU A 501 -14.08 8.99 27.55
N TYR A 502 -15.05 8.18 27.94
CA TYR A 502 -15.90 8.42 29.08
C TYR A 502 -15.55 7.46 30.23
N GLN A 503 -15.70 7.92 31.47
CA GLN A 503 -15.82 7.05 32.62
C GLN A 503 -17.28 6.66 32.78
N VAL A 504 -17.56 5.37 32.96
CA VAL A 504 -18.90 4.84 33.26
C VAL A 504 -19.06 4.81 34.77
N LEU A 505 -20.09 5.47 35.26
CA LEU A 505 -20.42 5.49 36.67
C LEU A 505 -21.28 4.25 37.03
N PRO A 506 -21.17 3.77 38.28
CA PRO A 506 -22.00 2.67 38.79
C PRO A 506 -23.50 2.88 38.65
#